data_a1d51a111302bb09fbcd272634d2f7a6
#
_entry.id   a1d51a111302bb09fbcd272634d2f7a6
#
_cell.length_a   1.000
_cell.length_b   1.000
_cell.length_c   1.000
_cell.angle_alpha   90.00
_cell.angle_beta   90.00
_cell.angle_gamma   90.00
#
_symmetry.space_group_name_H-M   'P 1'
#
loop_
_entity.id
_entity.type
_entity.pdbx_description
1 polymer ?
#
loop_
_entity_poly.entity_id
_entity_poly.type
_entity_poly.pdbx_seq_one_letter_code
_entity_poly.pdbx_strand_id
1 'polypeptide(L)'
;SGGEIVRSIVSPHTYVHSWAHVEDSVVMHGTRIGRHSKVVKTILDKNVVVEEGAEVGVDPARDIERGYTVTESGITVVPKGTVVTK
;
A
#
# COMPACT_ATOMS: atom_id res chain seq x y z
N SER A 1 -0.34 16.36 0.83
CA SER A 1 -0.40 15.34 -0.19
C SER A 1 -1.59 15.57 -1.11
N GLY A 2 -1.50 15.14 -2.33
CA GLY A 2 -2.59 15.25 -3.30
C GLY A 2 -3.34 13.94 -3.54
N GLY A 3 -3.07 12.95 -2.73
CA GLY A 3 -3.72 11.65 -2.86
C GLY A 3 -5.05 11.56 -2.13
N GLU A 4 -5.80 10.51 -2.42
CA GLU A 4 -7.07 10.23 -1.77
C GLU A 4 -6.89 9.13 -0.72
N ILE A 5 -7.32 9.39 0.50
CA ILE A 5 -7.22 8.43 1.60
C ILE A 5 -8.63 8.18 2.13
N VAL A 6 -9.08 6.95 2.05
CA VAL A 6 -10.44 6.55 2.43
C VAL A 6 -10.39 5.44 3.48
N ARG A 7 -11.08 5.65 4.60
CA ARG A 7 -11.19 4.66 5.69
C ARG A 7 -9.86 3.98 6.04
N SER A 8 -8.79 4.77 6.13
CA SER A 8 -7.45 4.22 6.34
C SER A 8 -6.76 4.90 7.50
N ILE A 9 -5.79 4.21 8.08
CA ILE A 9 -4.93 4.74 9.14
C ILE A 9 -3.56 4.99 8.52
N VAL A 10 -3.12 6.24 8.56
CA VAL A 10 -1.83 6.64 7.99
C VAL A 10 -0.97 7.21 9.11
N SER A 11 0.14 6.56 9.38
CA SER A 11 1.06 6.96 10.45
C SER A 11 1.87 8.21 10.08
N PRO A 12 2.50 8.87 11.07
CA PRO A 12 3.40 9.99 10.80
C PRO A 12 4.54 9.60 9.86
N HIS A 13 5.09 10.60 9.18
CA HIS A 13 6.21 10.43 8.23
C HIS A 13 5.88 9.52 7.05
N THR A 14 4.60 9.48 6.66
CA THR A 14 4.15 8.78 5.48
C THR A 14 3.91 9.82 4.38
N TYR A 15 4.32 9.49 3.16
CA TYR A 15 4.13 10.37 2.01
C TYR A 15 3.19 9.72 1.01
N VAL A 16 2.06 10.39 0.75
CA VAL A 16 1.09 9.92 -0.24
C VAL A 16 1.08 10.95 -1.37
N HIS A 17 1.59 10.55 -2.51
CA HIS A 17 1.73 11.45 -3.66
C HIS A 17 0.42 11.66 -4.40
N SER A 18 0.42 12.63 -5.33
CA SER A 18 -0.77 13.02 -6.08
C SER A 18 -1.38 11.85 -6.85
N TRP A 19 -2.69 11.80 -6.87
CA TRP A 19 -3.47 10.80 -7.62
C TRP A 19 -3.34 9.38 -7.08
N ALA A 20 -2.64 9.16 -5.97
CA ALA A 20 -2.62 7.88 -5.29
C ALA A 20 -3.95 7.65 -4.59
N HIS A 21 -4.37 6.39 -4.48
CA HIS A 21 -5.60 6.02 -3.79
C HIS A 21 -5.29 4.99 -2.71
N VAL A 22 -5.65 5.32 -1.48
CA VAL A 22 -5.45 4.44 -0.32
C VAL A 22 -6.80 4.19 0.30
N GLU A 23 -7.22 2.94 0.37
CA GLU A 23 -8.55 2.58 0.86
C GLU A 23 -8.50 1.37 1.79
N ASP A 24 -9.20 1.46 2.92
CA ASP A 24 -9.32 0.38 3.89
C ASP A 24 -7.96 -0.21 4.30
N SER A 25 -6.96 0.64 4.45
CA SER A 25 -5.58 0.21 4.64
C SER A 25 -4.96 0.81 5.89
N VAL A 26 -3.88 0.17 6.35
CA VAL A 26 -3.05 0.68 7.44
C VAL A 26 -1.66 0.90 6.87
N VAL A 27 -1.19 2.15 6.95
CA VAL A 27 0.11 2.54 6.40
C VAL A 27 1.01 2.96 7.55
N MET A 28 2.10 2.24 7.74
CA MET A 28 3.00 2.47 8.85
C MET A 28 4.08 3.49 8.52
N HIS A 29 4.79 3.87 9.57
CA HIS A 29 5.80 4.92 9.55
C HIS A 29 6.83 4.78 8.41
N GLY A 30 7.16 5.90 7.78
CA GLY A 30 8.22 5.96 6.77
C GLY A 30 7.85 5.41 5.40
N THR A 31 6.59 5.06 5.19
CA THR A 31 6.13 4.52 3.91
C THR A 31 5.95 5.63 2.89
N ARG A 32 6.26 5.33 1.64
CA ARG A 32 6.05 6.25 0.51
C ARG A 32 5.11 5.60 -0.49
N ILE A 33 4.04 6.30 -0.83
CA ILE A 33 3.06 5.81 -1.80
C ILE A 33 3.15 6.71 -3.03
N GLY A 34 3.61 6.13 -4.13
CA GLY A 34 3.90 6.86 -5.35
C GLY A 34 2.65 7.36 -6.08
N ARG A 35 2.88 8.28 -7.00
CA ARG A 35 1.82 8.89 -7.81
C ARG A 35 1.06 7.84 -8.60
N HIS A 36 -0.26 7.99 -8.69
CA HIS A 36 -1.14 7.09 -9.45
C HIS A 36 -1.16 5.65 -8.97
N SER A 37 -0.66 5.36 -7.78
CA SER A 37 -0.70 4.01 -7.23
C SER A 37 -2.02 3.74 -6.53
N LYS A 38 -2.31 2.46 -6.29
CA LYS A 38 -3.52 2.04 -5.57
C LYS A 38 -3.13 1.08 -4.46
N VAL A 39 -3.63 1.36 -3.26
CA VAL A 39 -3.44 0.53 -2.08
C VAL A 39 -4.81 0.25 -1.50
N VAL A 40 -5.26 -0.99 -1.55
CA VAL A 40 -6.60 -1.37 -1.12
C VAL A 40 -6.52 -2.57 -0.17
N LYS A 41 -7.20 -2.48 0.97
CA LYS A 41 -7.24 -3.56 1.97
C LYS A 41 -5.85 -4.12 2.26
N THR A 42 -4.90 -3.23 2.53
CA THR A 42 -3.49 -3.60 2.67
C THR A 42 -2.90 -3.04 3.95
N ILE A 43 -2.03 -3.81 4.57
CA ILE A 43 -1.20 -3.32 5.65
C ILE A 43 0.21 -3.16 5.09
N LEU A 44 0.66 -1.92 5.01
CA LEU A 44 2.03 -1.60 4.59
C LEU A 44 2.87 -1.37 5.83
N ASP A 45 3.82 -2.25 6.06
CA ASP A 45 4.73 -2.13 7.21
C ASP A 45 5.69 -0.96 7.01
N LYS A 46 6.54 -0.73 7.98
CA LYS A 46 7.43 0.44 8.01
C LYS A 46 8.35 0.48 6.79
N ASN A 47 8.58 1.69 6.31
CA ASN A 47 9.54 1.95 5.23
C ASN A 47 9.27 1.18 3.94
N VAL A 48 8.02 0.89 3.67
CA VAL A 48 7.61 0.31 2.39
C VAL A 48 7.54 1.42 1.35
N VAL A 49 7.97 1.11 0.14
CA VAL A 49 7.87 2.03 -0.99
C VAL A 49 6.93 1.43 -2.03
N VAL A 50 5.86 2.12 -2.34
CA VAL A 50 4.95 1.74 -3.42
C VAL A 50 5.31 2.61 -4.62
N GLU A 51 5.79 1.99 -5.68
CA GLU A 51 6.24 2.72 -6.88
C GLU A 51 5.09 3.42 -7.60
N GLU A 52 5.44 4.43 -8.38
CA GLU A 52 4.46 5.14 -9.20
C GLU A 52 3.68 4.16 -10.08
N GLY A 53 2.37 4.25 -10.05
CA GLY A 53 1.49 3.40 -10.83
C GLY A 53 1.35 1.96 -10.33
N ALA A 54 1.99 1.61 -9.23
CA ALA A 54 1.89 0.27 -8.68
C ALA A 54 0.54 0.05 -7.99
N GLU A 55 0.11 -1.20 -7.95
CA GLU A 55 -1.13 -1.59 -7.28
C GLU A 55 -0.86 -2.71 -6.30
N VAL A 56 -1.44 -2.60 -5.11
CA VAL A 56 -1.37 -3.65 -4.10
C VAL A 56 -2.73 -3.80 -3.43
N GLY A 57 -3.13 -5.04 -3.19
CA GLY A 57 -4.44 -5.33 -2.60
C GLY A 57 -5.59 -5.30 -3.60
N VAL A 58 -5.32 -4.95 -4.85
CA VAL A 58 -6.33 -4.90 -5.90
C VAL A 58 -6.59 -6.29 -6.46
N ASP A 59 -5.53 -7.08 -6.62
CA ASP A 59 -5.61 -8.44 -7.12
C ASP A 59 -4.88 -9.38 -6.15
N PRO A 60 -5.61 -10.08 -5.28
CA PRO A 60 -4.99 -10.96 -4.29
C PRO A 60 -4.10 -12.06 -4.89
N ALA A 61 -4.46 -12.60 -6.03
CA ALA A 61 -3.66 -13.64 -6.68
C ALA A 61 -2.28 -13.09 -7.07
N ARG A 62 -2.25 -11.88 -7.60
CA ARG A 62 -1.00 -11.22 -7.96
C ARG A 62 -0.15 -10.92 -6.73
N ASP A 63 -0.78 -10.52 -5.63
CA ASP A 63 -0.08 -10.24 -4.38
C ASP A 63 0.59 -11.51 -3.84
N ILE A 64 -0.10 -12.64 -3.93
CA ILE A 64 0.45 -13.92 -3.52
C ILE A 64 1.65 -14.31 -4.40
N GLU A 65 1.54 -14.11 -5.70
CA GLU A 65 2.66 -14.38 -6.62
C GLU A 65 3.89 -13.54 -6.30
N ARG A 66 3.69 -12.33 -5.80
CA ARG A 66 4.78 -11.44 -5.39
C ARG A 66 5.41 -11.85 -4.05
N GLY A 67 4.85 -12.83 -3.38
CA GLY A 67 5.34 -13.28 -2.08
C GLY A 67 4.72 -12.57 -0.90
N TYR A 68 3.69 -11.77 -1.09
CA TYR A 68 3.00 -11.12 0.02
C TYR A 68 1.99 -12.09 0.64
N THR A 69 1.69 -11.87 1.92
CA THR A 69 0.68 -12.65 2.62
C THR A 69 -0.69 -12.03 2.38
N VAL A 70 -1.65 -12.85 2.01
CA VAL A 70 -3.05 -12.42 1.90
C VAL A 70 -3.86 -13.24 2.90
N THR A 71 -4.55 -12.55 3.81
CA THR A 71 -5.34 -13.22 4.85
C THR A 71 -6.65 -13.77 4.27
N GLU A 72 -7.34 -14.58 5.06
CA GLU A 72 -8.65 -15.12 4.66
C GLU A 72 -9.65 -14.00 4.37
N SER A 73 -9.52 -12.88 5.07
CA SER A 73 -10.39 -11.72 4.88
C SER A 73 -10.04 -10.90 3.64
N GLY A 74 -8.99 -11.30 2.91
CA GLY A 74 -8.56 -10.59 1.72
C GLY A 74 -7.65 -9.40 2.00
N ILE A 75 -7.02 -9.35 3.16
CA ILE A 75 -6.09 -8.29 3.51
C ILE A 75 -4.68 -8.70 3.11
N THR A 76 -4.03 -7.86 2.31
CA THR A 76 -2.64 -8.08 1.90
C THR A 76 -1.70 -7.47 2.93
N VAL A 77 -0.68 -8.21 3.34
CA VAL A 77 0.33 -7.72 4.26
C VAL A 77 1.67 -7.62 3.53
N VAL A 78 2.21 -6.41 3.49
CA VAL A 78 3.49 -6.13 2.83
C VAL A 78 4.56 -5.94 3.89
N PRO A 79 5.62 -6.75 3.88
CA PRO A 79 6.66 -6.69 4.91
C PRO A 79 7.45 -5.39 4.90
N LYS A 80 8.04 -5.09 6.05
CA LYS A 80 8.89 -3.93 6.24
C LYS A 80 9.98 -3.84 5.18
N GLY A 81 10.18 -2.63 4.66
CA GLY A 81 11.25 -2.34 3.71
C GLY A 81 11.03 -2.83 2.30
N THR A 82 9.86 -3.36 2.00
CA THR A 82 9.56 -3.88 0.67
C THR A 82 9.33 -2.75 -0.33
N VAL A 83 9.78 -2.97 -1.56
CA VAL A 83 9.44 -2.09 -2.68
C VAL A 83 8.36 -2.79 -3.50
N VAL A 84 7.16 -2.18 -3.53
CA VAL A 84 6.07 -2.70 -4.34
C VAL A 84 6.22 -2.13 -5.75
N THR A 85 6.57 -2.99 -6.68
CA THR A 85 6.80 -2.57 -8.07
C THR A 85 5.51 -2.57 -8.88
N LYS A 86 5.55 -1.83 -9.93
CA LYS A 86 4.43 -1.68 -10.84
C LYS A 86 4.08 -3.00 -11.55
#